data_299e6763c0d35ab661f30e1b1e4b25aa
#
_entry.id   299e6763c0d35ab661f30e1b1e4b25aa
#
_cell.length_a   1.000
_cell.length_b   1.000
_cell.length_c   1.000
_cell.angle_alpha   90.00
_cell.angle_beta   90.00
_cell.angle_gamma   90.00
#
_symmetry.space_group_name_H-M   'P 1'
#
loop_
_entity.id
_entity.type
_entity.pdbx_description
1 polymer ?
#
loop_
_entity_poly.entity_id
_entity_poly.type
_entity_poly.pdbx_seq_one_letter_code
_entity_poly.pdbx_strand_id
1 'polypeptide(L)'
;MSASILDYKFFSKCLGIDESEIYAIRKASPFNLDNNPIKTFDGFNLSHKTIKRDAPKTVDAIKSVLDKHKNEKGIIHTVSGTCRDYLIDNVNNERLIGHDVSNRAEQLEKFKKSDKPLVLISPSMNEGVDLPGDLCRFQIIYKIPYPDLADKQIRLRANADEDWYDYKTALSLIQTYGRGMRFKDDYCITYCIDSRIPEFIASNSFLPDWFKNLIV
;
A
#
# COMPACT_ATOMS: atom_id res chain seq x y z
N MET A 1 7.32 17.23 6.83
CA MET A 1 7.23 16.25 7.94
C MET A 1 6.70 14.94 7.38
N SER A 2 7.22 13.79 7.82
CA SER A 2 6.69 12.46 7.49
C SER A 2 6.11 11.83 8.75
N ALA A 3 4.98 11.14 8.61
CA ALA A 3 4.37 10.39 9.72
C ALA A 3 5.13 9.09 10.07
N SER A 4 6.02 8.64 9.19
CA SER A 4 6.79 7.41 9.35
C SER A 4 8.23 7.66 8.93
N ILE A 5 9.17 7.37 9.82
CA ILE A 5 10.62 7.50 9.57
C ILE A 5 11.27 6.12 9.50
N LEU A 6 10.69 5.09 10.12
CA LEU A 6 11.15 3.71 10.26
C LEU A 6 12.50 3.61 11.00
N ASP A 7 13.59 3.97 10.33
CA ASP A 7 14.93 3.99 10.89
C ASP A 7 15.49 5.41 10.86
N TYR A 8 15.72 6.01 12.03
CA TYR A 8 16.19 7.40 12.11
C TYR A 8 17.66 7.57 11.70
N LYS A 9 18.48 6.53 11.90
CA LYS A 9 19.91 6.57 11.51
C LYS A 9 20.02 6.56 9.98
N PHE A 10 19.27 5.67 9.33
CA PHE A 10 19.23 5.63 7.88
C PHE A 10 18.60 6.90 7.29
N PHE A 11 17.55 7.42 7.92
CA PHE A 11 16.91 8.67 7.50
C PHE A 11 17.88 9.85 7.58
N SER A 12 18.67 9.97 8.69
CA SER A 12 19.68 11.04 8.84
C SER A 12 20.79 10.93 7.81
N LYS A 13 21.29 9.71 7.57
CA LYS A 13 22.25 9.43 6.48
C LYS A 13 21.74 9.94 5.13
N CYS A 14 20.46 9.69 4.82
CA CYS A 14 19.85 10.16 3.58
C CYS A 14 19.76 11.68 3.45
N LEU A 15 19.71 12.40 4.58
CA LEU A 15 19.64 13.87 4.64
C LEU A 15 21.03 14.53 4.83
N GLY A 16 22.08 13.76 5.06
CA GLY A 16 23.40 14.29 5.38
C GLY A 16 23.48 14.95 6.76
N ILE A 17 22.63 14.52 7.72
CA ILE A 17 22.63 14.98 9.11
C ILE A 17 23.47 14.02 9.94
N ASP A 18 24.37 14.55 10.78
CA ASP A 18 25.16 13.72 11.70
C ASP A 18 24.25 13.07 12.75
N GLU A 19 24.48 11.79 13.06
CA GLU A 19 23.65 11.04 14.02
C GLU A 19 23.69 11.70 15.42
N SER A 20 24.77 12.34 15.80
CA SER A 20 24.92 13.07 17.08
C SER A 20 24.03 14.32 17.20
N GLU A 21 23.53 14.84 16.08
CA GLU A 21 22.63 16.00 16.04
C GLU A 21 21.14 15.59 16.11
N ILE A 22 20.83 14.28 16.24
CA ILE A 22 19.47 13.76 16.21
C ILE A 22 18.99 13.34 17.59
N TYR A 23 17.84 13.87 17.96
CA TYR A 23 17.07 13.34 19.07
C TYR A 23 15.84 12.60 18.55
N ALA A 24 15.85 11.25 18.64
CA ALA A 24 14.78 10.39 18.14
C ALA A 24 13.89 9.90 19.29
N ILE A 25 12.57 10.03 19.13
CA ILE A 25 11.58 9.48 20.06
C ILE A 25 10.78 8.41 19.31
N ARG A 26 10.79 7.18 19.84
CA ARG A 26 9.93 6.09 19.36
C ARG A 26 8.78 5.87 20.34
N LYS A 27 7.56 5.94 19.86
CA LYS A 27 6.35 5.62 20.64
C LYS A 27 5.66 4.39 20.05
N ALA A 28 5.01 3.60 20.90
CA ALA A 28 4.16 2.51 20.47
C ALA A 28 2.97 3.04 19.65
N SER A 29 2.45 2.21 18.74
CA SER A 29 1.23 2.54 17.99
C SER A 29 0.05 2.69 18.95
N PRO A 30 -0.78 3.76 18.80
CA PRO A 30 -2.02 3.89 19.55
C PRO A 30 -3.15 3.00 19.02
N PHE A 31 -2.96 2.38 17.85
CA PHE A 31 -3.98 1.57 17.18
C PHE A 31 -3.99 0.13 17.70
N ASN A 32 -5.19 -0.45 17.75
CA ASN A 32 -5.33 -1.89 18.02
C ASN A 32 -4.96 -2.66 16.74
N LEU A 33 -3.81 -3.34 16.78
CA LEU A 33 -3.28 -4.05 15.62
C LEU A 33 -4.11 -5.29 15.26
N ASP A 34 -4.80 -5.92 16.21
CA ASP A 34 -5.65 -7.09 15.99
C ASP A 34 -6.85 -6.79 15.08
N ASN A 35 -7.27 -5.52 15.04
CA ASN A 35 -8.36 -5.07 14.16
C ASN A 35 -7.90 -4.83 12.72
N ASN A 36 -6.59 -4.97 12.43
CA ASN A 36 -5.99 -4.53 11.17
C ASN A 36 -5.05 -5.58 10.58
N PRO A 37 -5.49 -6.84 10.42
CA PRO A 37 -4.64 -7.94 9.93
C PRO A 37 -4.25 -7.76 8.47
N ILE A 38 -3.09 -8.30 8.11
CA ILE A 38 -2.63 -8.44 6.73
C ILE A 38 -2.86 -9.90 6.30
N LYS A 39 -3.72 -10.10 5.31
CA LYS A 39 -3.98 -11.36 4.66
C LYS A 39 -3.23 -11.46 3.35
N THR A 40 -2.59 -12.59 3.11
CA THR A 40 -1.76 -12.80 1.93
C THR A 40 -2.37 -13.83 0.99
N PHE A 41 -2.05 -13.71 -0.29
CA PHE A 41 -2.36 -14.69 -1.32
C PHE A 41 -1.07 -15.28 -1.86
N ASP A 42 -1.03 -16.59 -2.03
CA ASP A 42 0.11 -17.29 -2.59
C ASP A 42 0.00 -17.47 -4.10
N GLY A 43 1.14 -17.65 -4.77
CA GLY A 43 1.21 -18.06 -6.17
C GLY A 43 1.10 -16.94 -7.19
N PHE A 44 0.99 -15.68 -6.79
CA PHE A 44 0.91 -14.53 -7.71
C PHE A 44 2.16 -13.66 -7.64
N ASN A 45 3.14 -13.95 -8.48
CA ASN A 45 4.34 -13.10 -8.57
C ASN A 45 4.12 -12.00 -9.60
N LEU A 46 3.88 -10.77 -9.14
CA LEU A 46 3.60 -9.61 -10.00
C LEU A 46 4.86 -8.81 -10.37
N SER A 47 6.02 -9.48 -10.45
CA SER A 47 7.25 -8.85 -10.99
C SER A 47 7.07 -8.49 -12.47
N HIS A 48 7.93 -7.62 -12.99
CA HIS A 48 7.92 -7.27 -14.42
C HIS A 48 8.03 -8.51 -15.33
N LYS A 49 8.77 -9.54 -14.91
CA LYS A 49 8.99 -10.77 -15.69
C LYS A 49 7.77 -11.70 -15.71
N THR A 50 6.97 -11.71 -14.67
CA THR A 50 5.92 -12.71 -14.45
C THR A 50 4.50 -12.15 -14.48
N ILE A 51 4.34 -10.83 -14.41
CA ILE A 51 3.03 -10.17 -14.31
C ILE A 51 2.07 -10.56 -15.46
N LYS A 52 2.57 -10.71 -16.68
CA LYS A 52 1.74 -11.12 -17.83
C LYS A 52 1.13 -12.53 -17.65
N ARG A 53 1.85 -13.42 -16.97
CA ARG A 53 1.40 -14.79 -16.67
C ARG A 53 0.47 -14.83 -15.46
N ASP A 54 0.77 -14.05 -14.43
CA ASP A 54 0.13 -14.19 -13.12
C ASP A 54 -1.01 -13.20 -12.89
N ALA A 55 -1.03 -12.01 -13.54
CA ALA A 55 -2.12 -11.07 -13.41
C ALA A 55 -3.51 -11.65 -13.75
N PRO A 56 -3.70 -12.48 -14.79
CA PRO A 56 -5.00 -13.09 -15.05
C PRO A 56 -5.54 -13.94 -13.88
N LYS A 57 -4.65 -14.61 -13.15
CA LYS A 57 -5.01 -15.46 -12.01
C LYS A 57 -5.45 -14.66 -10.78
N THR A 58 -5.05 -13.39 -10.69
CA THR A 58 -5.40 -12.52 -9.56
C THR A 58 -6.84 -12.01 -9.61
N VAL A 59 -7.48 -12.09 -10.78
CA VAL A 59 -8.83 -11.55 -11.00
C VAL A 59 -9.86 -12.22 -10.07
N ASP A 60 -9.84 -13.54 -9.97
CA ASP A 60 -10.76 -14.28 -9.11
C ASP A 60 -10.47 -14.03 -7.63
N ALA A 61 -9.20 -13.90 -7.24
CA ALA A 61 -8.82 -13.55 -5.88
C ALA A 61 -9.37 -12.17 -5.50
N ILE A 62 -9.25 -11.17 -6.39
CA ILE A 62 -9.78 -9.82 -6.15
C ILE A 62 -11.31 -9.86 -6.09
N LYS A 63 -11.99 -10.58 -6.99
CA LYS A 63 -13.46 -10.74 -6.94
C LYS A 63 -13.91 -11.35 -5.61
N SER A 64 -13.21 -12.36 -5.12
CA SER A 64 -13.54 -12.99 -3.83
C SER A 64 -13.42 -12.02 -2.65
N VAL A 65 -12.42 -11.10 -2.67
CA VAL A 65 -12.30 -10.04 -1.67
C VAL A 65 -13.46 -9.04 -1.80
N LEU A 66 -13.79 -8.62 -3.02
CA LEU A 66 -14.90 -7.68 -3.26
C LEU A 66 -16.24 -8.26 -2.80
N ASP A 67 -16.49 -9.55 -3.02
CA ASP A 67 -17.70 -10.26 -2.61
C ASP A 67 -17.79 -10.37 -1.08
N LYS A 68 -16.66 -10.67 -0.43
CA LYS A 68 -16.58 -10.70 1.03
C LYS A 68 -16.93 -9.34 1.66
N HIS A 69 -16.54 -8.26 1.01
CA HIS A 69 -16.75 -6.87 1.43
C HIS A 69 -17.83 -6.16 0.60
N LYS A 70 -18.87 -6.90 0.17
CA LYS A 70 -19.89 -6.40 -0.79
C LYS A 70 -20.63 -5.13 -0.33
N ASN A 71 -20.73 -4.91 0.97
CA ASN A 71 -21.43 -3.78 1.58
C ASN A 71 -20.48 -2.70 2.14
N GLU A 72 -19.18 -2.84 1.92
CA GLU A 72 -18.16 -1.97 2.52
C GLU A 72 -17.37 -1.23 1.45
N LYS A 73 -16.96 0.00 1.77
CA LYS A 73 -16.03 0.76 0.96
C LYS A 73 -14.59 0.29 1.20
N GLY A 74 -13.78 0.37 0.16
CA GLY A 74 -12.38 -0.01 0.22
C GLY A 74 -11.53 0.67 -0.83
N ILE A 75 -10.23 0.34 -0.84
CA ILE A 75 -9.28 0.86 -1.81
C ILE A 75 -8.38 -0.25 -2.37
N ILE A 76 -8.05 -0.18 -3.65
CA ILE A 76 -7.06 -1.03 -4.31
C ILE A 76 -5.85 -0.17 -4.73
N HIS A 77 -4.68 -0.45 -4.17
CA HIS A 77 -3.41 0.19 -4.49
C HIS A 77 -2.69 -0.58 -5.61
N THR A 78 -2.55 0.03 -6.80
CA THR A 78 -2.08 -0.69 -8.01
C THR A 78 -0.66 -0.36 -8.45
N VAL A 79 0.00 0.61 -7.84
CA VAL A 79 1.35 1.14 -8.15
C VAL A 79 1.54 1.70 -9.58
N SER A 80 0.64 1.45 -10.51
CA SER A 80 0.70 2.02 -11.87
C SER A 80 -0.68 2.14 -12.51
N GLY A 81 -0.83 3.09 -13.45
CA GLY A 81 -2.04 3.25 -14.25
C GLY A 81 -2.36 1.99 -15.07
N THR A 82 -1.34 1.35 -15.63
CA THR A 82 -1.51 0.10 -16.40
C THR A 82 -2.13 -1.01 -15.54
N CYS A 83 -1.69 -1.17 -14.28
CA CYS A 83 -2.30 -2.15 -13.38
C CYS A 83 -3.74 -1.77 -13.02
N ARG A 84 -4.03 -0.48 -12.80
CA ARG A 84 -5.39 0.02 -12.56
C ARG A 84 -6.31 -0.33 -13.72
N ASP A 85 -5.93 0.04 -14.95
CA ASP A 85 -6.74 -0.16 -16.14
C ASP A 85 -6.98 -1.65 -16.38
N TYR A 86 -5.92 -2.46 -16.26
CA TYR A 86 -6.03 -3.92 -16.35
C TYR A 86 -7.06 -4.48 -15.36
N LEU A 87 -7.06 -4.04 -14.11
CA LEU A 87 -8.00 -4.53 -13.11
C LEU A 87 -9.43 -4.04 -13.36
N ILE A 88 -9.63 -2.80 -13.79
CA ILE A 88 -10.96 -2.30 -14.16
C ILE A 88 -11.56 -3.14 -15.27
N ASP A 89 -10.79 -3.40 -16.33
CA ASP A 89 -11.26 -4.12 -17.52
C ASP A 89 -11.55 -5.60 -17.23
N ASN A 90 -10.74 -6.26 -16.38
CA ASN A 90 -10.84 -7.72 -16.19
C ASN A 90 -11.63 -8.14 -14.95
N VAL A 91 -11.63 -7.36 -13.88
CA VAL A 91 -12.47 -7.60 -12.69
C VAL A 91 -13.93 -7.30 -13.03
N ASN A 92 -14.19 -6.29 -13.85
CA ASN A 92 -15.50 -5.89 -14.35
C ASN A 92 -16.56 -5.83 -13.24
N ASN A 93 -16.28 -5.01 -12.23
CA ASN A 93 -17.18 -4.80 -11.08
C ASN A 93 -17.63 -3.34 -11.02
N GLU A 94 -18.95 -3.10 -11.01
CA GLU A 94 -19.55 -1.75 -11.02
C GLU A 94 -19.18 -0.87 -9.82
N ARG A 95 -18.68 -1.48 -8.75
CA ARG A 95 -18.20 -0.78 -7.56
C ARG A 95 -16.83 -0.11 -7.76
N LEU A 96 -16.07 -0.54 -8.78
CA LEU A 96 -14.73 0.00 -9.01
C LEU A 96 -14.80 1.41 -9.59
N ILE A 97 -14.13 2.34 -8.91
CA ILE A 97 -13.99 3.72 -9.35
C ILE A 97 -12.51 4.07 -9.50
N GLY A 98 -12.08 4.23 -10.73
CA GLY A 98 -10.72 4.63 -11.06
C GLY A 98 -10.59 6.15 -11.25
N HIS A 99 -9.36 6.63 -11.31
CA HIS A 99 -9.04 8.01 -11.62
C HIS A 99 -7.74 8.10 -12.42
N ASP A 100 -7.58 9.17 -13.15
CA ASP A 100 -6.31 9.63 -13.70
C ASP A 100 -5.78 10.87 -12.94
N VAL A 101 -4.74 11.49 -13.44
CA VAL A 101 -4.14 12.68 -12.81
C VAL A 101 -5.09 13.88 -12.87
N SER A 102 -5.89 14.00 -13.94
CA SER A 102 -6.75 15.17 -14.20
C SER A 102 -8.01 15.17 -13.33
N ASN A 103 -8.57 13.98 -13.00
CA ASN A 103 -9.83 13.86 -12.29
C ASN A 103 -9.73 13.25 -10.87
N ARG A 104 -8.49 13.10 -10.36
CA ARG A 104 -8.22 12.48 -9.05
C ARG A 104 -9.06 13.07 -7.91
N ALA A 105 -9.10 14.39 -7.81
CA ALA A 105 -9.84 15.09 -6.74
C ALA A 105 -11.34 14.86 -6.85
N GLU A 106 -11.88 14.94 -8.06
CA GLU A 106 -13.30 14.71 -8.35
C GLU A 106 -13.74 13.29 -7.98
N GLN A 107 -12.97 12.27 -8.45
CA GLN A 107 -13.30 10.88 -8.16
C GLN A 107 -13.18 10.54 -6.67
N LEU A 108 -12.22 11.14 -5.96
CA LEU A 108 -12.09 11.00 -4.52
C LEU A 108 -13.30 11.60 -3.78
N GLU A 109 -13.75 12.79 -4.17
CA GLU A 109 -14.94 13.40 -3.58
C GLU A 109 -16.21 12.61 -3.88
N LYS A 110 -16.36 12.12 -5.10
CA LYS A 110 -17.47 11.21 -5.48
C LYS A 110 -17.47 9.94 -4.63
N PHE A 111 -16.29 9.33 -4.43
CA PHE A 111 -16.12 8.15 -3.58
C PHE A 111 -16.51 8.44 -2.13
N LYS A 112 -16.06 9.56 -1.55
CA LYS A 112 -16.34 9.93 -0.17
C LYS A 112 -17.85 10.20 0.06
N LYS A 113 -18.49 10.94 -0.84
CA LYS A 113 -19.89 11.37 -0.71
C LYS A 113 -20.92 10.31 -1.08
N SER A 114 -20.52 9.25 -1.77
CA SER A 114 -21.44 8.19 -2.17
C SER A 114 -21.86 7.34 -0.96
N ASP A 115 -23.14 6.99 -0.88
CA ASP A 115 -23.63 5.98 0.07
C ASP A 115 -23.47 4.56 -0.44
N LYS A 116 -23.06 4.38 -1.70
CA LYS A 116 -22.80 3.06 -2.30
C LYS A 116 -21.46 2.50 -1.79
N PRO A 117 -21.30 1.18 -1.67
CA PRO A 117 -20.08 0.53 -1.25
C PRO A 117 -19.01 0.53 -2.36
N LEU A 118 -18.61 1.73 -2.80
CA LEU A 118 -17.62 1.90 -3.86
C LEU A 118 -16.23 1.43 -3.42
N VAL A 119 -15.43 1.04 -4.39
CA VAL A 119 -14.03 0.64 -4.19
C VAL A 119 -13.14 1.52 -5.07
N LEU A 120 -12.34 2.35 -4.44
CA LEU A 120 -11.43 3.25 -5.12
C LEU A 120 -10.22 2.46 -5.62
N ILE A 121 -9.92 2.54 -6.92
CA ILE A 121 -8.73 1.88 -7.47
C ILE A 121 -7.72 2.94 -7.93
N SER A 122 -6.52 2.92 -7.36
CA SER A 122 -5.57 4.01 -7.50
C SER A 122 -4.11 3.56 -7.57
N PRO A 123 -3.33 4.13 -8.50
CA PRO A 123 -1.89 3.95 -8.54
C PRO A 123 -1.11 4.89 -7.59
N SER A 124 -1.74 5.94 -7.07
CA SER A 124 -1.03 7.06 -6.42
C SER A 124 -1.65 7.56 -5.11
N MET A 125 -2.66 6.88 -4.57
CA MET A 125 -3.30 7.29 -3.31
C MET A 125 -2.70 6.59 -2.07
N ASN A 126 -1.46 6.18 -2.16
CA ASN A 126 -0.62 5.80 -1.02
C ASN A 126 -0.20 7.01 -0.18
N GLU A 127 -0.33 8.25 -0.71
CA GLU A 127 -0.03 9.49 0.00
C GLU A 127 -1.17 10.52 -0.16
N GLY A 128 -1.34 11.38 0.86
CA GLY A 128 -2.23 12.55 0.78
C GLY A 128 -3.74 12.26 0.76
N VAL A 129 -4.18 11.05 1.06
CA VAL A 129 -5.61 10.70 1.15
C VAL A 129 -5.94 10.22 2.55
N ASP A 130 -7.04 10.73 3.09
CA ASP A 130 -7.59 10.34 4.37
C ASP A 130 -8.95 9.65 4.18
N LEU A 131 -9.05 8.40 4.62
CA LEU A 131 -10.23 7.55 4.47
C LEU A 131 -10.63 6.96 5.85
N PRO A 132 -11.16 7.78 6.76
CA PRO A 132 -11.50 7.33 8.10
C PRO A 132 -12.74 6.42 8.12
N GLY A 133 -12.73 5.44 9.02
CA GLY A 133 -13.89 4.63 9.36
C GLY A 133 -14.49 3.91 8.14
N ASP A 134 -15.80 4.08 7.92
CA ASP A 134 -16.52 3.38 6.83
C ASP A 134 -16.07 3.76 5.41
N LEU A 135 -15.18 4.72 5.25
CA LEU A 135 -14.58 5.02 3.96
C LEU A 135 -13.50 4.00 3.54
N CYS A 136 -12.95 3.19 4.48
CA CYS A 136 -11.97 2.17 4.12
C CYS A 136 -12.00 1.01 5.13
N ARG A 137 -12.91 0.05 4.95
CA ARG A 137 -13.01 -1.16 5.77
C ARG A 137 -12.13 -2.30 5.29
N PHE A 138 -11.68 -2.22 4.06
CA PHE A 138 -10.65 -3.10 3.50
C PHE A 138 -9.79 -2.37 2.49
N GLN A 139 -8.58 -2.87 2.32
CA GLN A 139 -7.70 -2.42 1.26
C GLN A 139 -6.98 -3.59 0.60
N ILE A 140 -6.68 -3.44 -0.68
CA ILE A 140 -5.91 -4.41 -1.46
C ILE A 140 -4.60 -3.75 -1.88
N ILE A 141 -3.47 -4.34 -1.52
CA ILE A 141 -2.15 -4.00 -2.07
C ILE A 141 -1.90 -4.99 -3.20
N TYR A 142 -2.17 -4.56 -4.43
CA TYR A 142 -2.12 -5.41 -5.60
C TYR A 142 -0.70 -5.88 -5.89
N LYS A 143 0.25 -4.96 -5.81
CA LYS A 143 1.66 -5.20 -6.11
C LYS A 143 2.53 -4.50 -5.08
N ILE A 144 3.68 -5.08 -4.76
CA ILE A 144 4.65 -4.43 -3.86
C ILE A 144 5.07 -3.06 -4.42
N PRO A 145 5.03 -1.99 -3.59
CA PRO A 145 5.21 -0.61 -4.03
C PRO A 145 6.69 -0.22 -4.17
N TYR A 146 7.43 -0.96 -5.00
CA TYR A 146 8.80 -0.57 -5.33
C TYR A 146 8.83 0.79 -6.04
N PRO A 147 9.80 1.67 -5.71
CA PRO A 147 10.05 2.88 -6.47
C PRO A 147 10.34 2.56 -7.95
N ASP A 148 9.88 3.43 -8.86
CA ASP A 148 10.01 3.19 -10.29
C ASP A 148 11.46 3.39 -10.78
N LEU A 149 12.12 2.32 -11.16
CA LEU A 149 13.48 2.35 -11.72
C LEU A 149 13.57 2.95 -13.14
N ALA A 150 12.44 3.24 -13.81
CA ALA A 150 12.44 4.03 -15.02
C ALA A 150 12.81 5.49 -14.73
N ASP A 151 12.53 5.99 -13.53
CA ASP A 151 13.01 7.29 -13.07
C ASP A 151 14.54 7.25 -12.89
N LYS A 152 15.22 8.20 -13.57
CA LYS A 152 16.69 8.29 -13.55
C LYS A 152 17.25 8.56 -12.16
N GLN A 153 16.59 9.40 -11.37
CA GLN A 153 17.06 9.75 -10.02
C GLN A 153 16.92 8.55 -9.08
N ILE A 154 15.77 7.86 -9.13
CA ILE A 154 15.53 6.65 -8.35
C ILE A 154 16.55 5.58 -8.70
N ARG A 155 16.78 5.32 -9.98
CA ARG A 155 17.76 4.32 -10.43
C ARG A 155 19.19 4.65 -9.99
N LEU A 156 19.62 5.90 -10.09
CA LEU A 156 20.96 6.31 -9.64
C LEU A 156 21.12 6.14 -8.12
N ARG A 157 20.10 6.48 -7.34
CA ARG A 157 20.15 6.30 -5.88
C ARG A 157 20.13 4.83 -5.49
N ALA A 158 19.29 4.02 -6.12
CA ALA A 158 19.25 2.58 -5.86
C ALA A 158 20.57 1.88 -6.20
N ASN A 159 21.25 2.31 -7.28
CA ASN A 159 22.56 1.78 -7.63
C ASN A 159 23.68 2.24 -6.68
N ALA A 160 23.53 3.40 -6.07
CA ALA A 160 24.52 3.94 -5.12
C ALA A 160 24.36 3.37 -3.71
N ASP A 161 23.15 2.98 -3.34
CA ASP A 161 22.80 2.48 -1.99
C ASP A 161 21.60 1.52 -2.11
N GLU A 162 21.86 0.21 -2.04
CA GLU A 162 20.81 -0.83 -2.10
C GLU A 162 19.84 -0.72 -0.93
N ASP A 163 20.34 -0.38 0.27
CA ASP A 163 19.50 -0.17 1.45
C ASP A 163 18.48 0.94 1.24
N TRP A 164 18.82 1.97 0.44
CA TRP A 164 17.90 3.06 0.15
C TRP A 164 16.66 2.59 -0.61
N TYR A 165 16.79 1.67 -1.54
CA TYR A 165 15.68 1.14 -2.31
C TYR A 165 14.71 0.34 -1.43
N ASP A 166 15.27 -0.52 -0.58
CA ASP A 166 14.50 -1.32 0.39
C ASP A 166 13.85 -0.45 1.46
N TYR A 167 14.57 0.55 1.97
CA TYR A 167 14.01 1.53 2.92
C TYR A 167 12.82 2.29 2.32
N LYS A 168 12.93 2.77 1.08
CA LYS A 168 11.84 3.49 0.39
C LYS A 168 10.64 2.59 0.13
N THR A 169 10.87 1.33 -0.21
CA THR A 169 9.80 0.35 -0.40
C THR A 169 9.08 0.06 0.93
N ALA A 170 9.83 -0.17 2.01
CA ALA A 170 9.28 -0.37 3.34
C ALA A 170 8.45 0.83 3.82
N LEU A 171 8.96 2.05 3.60
CA LEU A 171 8.26 3.28 3.94
C LEU A 171 6.93 3.41 3.17
N SER A 172 6.95 3.16 1.86
CA SER A 172 5.75 3.18 1.02
C SER A 172 4.72 2.13 1.44
N LEU A 173 5.19 0.92 1.79
CA LEU A 173 4.31 -0.17 2.22
C LEU A 173 3.60 0.16 3.54
N ILE A 174 4.31 0.65 4.56
CA ILE A 174 3.70 1.08 5.84
C ILE A 174 2.75 2.26 5.63
N GLN A 175 3.11 3.23 4.80
CA GLN A 175 2.24 4.37 4.51
C GLN A 175 0.96 3.93 3.79
N THR A 176 1.06 2.98 2.89
CA THR A 176 -0.09 2.38 2.21
C THR A 176 -0.98 1.63 3.21
N TYR A 177 -0.40 0.76 4.02
CA TYR A 177 -1.11 0.03 5.08
C TYR A 177 -1.86 0.98 6.03
N GLY A 178 -1.24 2.07 6.44
CA GLY A 178 -1.82 3.05 7.37
C GLY A 178 -3.00 3.86 6.82
N ARG A 179 -3.45 3.67 5.57
CA ARG A 179 -4.55 4.46 4.99
C ARG A 179 -5.92 4.13 5.58
N GLY A 180 -6.13 2.89 5.96
CA GLY A 180 -7.39 2.42 6.54
C GLY A 180 -7.53 2.62 8.05
N MET A 181 -6.53 3.20 8.73
CA MET A 181 -6.54 3.38 10.19
C MET A 181 -6.44 4.84 10.57
N ARG A 182 -7.45 5.38 11.29
CA ARG A 182 -7.51 6.78 11.71
C ARG A 182 -7.87 6.98 13.17
N PHE A 183 -8.55 6.02 13.77
CA PHE A 183 -9.00 6.05 15.17
C PHE A 183 -8.47 4.84 15.92
N LYS A 184 -8.39 4.93 17.24
CA LYS A 184 -7.87 3.86 18.11
C LYS A 184 -8.59 2.53 17.89
N ASP A 185 -9.91 2.59 17.69
CA ASP A 185 -10.78 1.42 17.52
C ASP A 185 -11.19 1.20 16.06
N ASP A 186 -10.49 1.84 15.12
CA ASP A 186 -10.73 1.66 13.68
C ASP A 186 -10.29 0.27 13.22
N TYR A 187 -10.94 -0.24 12.16
CA TYR A 187 -10.54 -1.51 11.56
C TYR A 187 -10.45 -1.42 10.04
N CYS A 188 -9.46 -2.10 9.49
CA CYS A 188 -9.27 -2.22 8.05
C CYS A 188 -8.50 -3.50 7.74
N ILE A 189 -9.11 -4.42 7.00
CA ILE A 189 -8.42 -5.65 6.58
C ILE A 189 -7.59 -5.36 5.34
N THR A 190 -6.28 -5.65 5.41
CA THR A 190 -5.36 -5.50 4.27
C THR A 190 -5.17 -6.83 3.57
N TYR A 191 -5.33 -6.86 2.25
CA TYR A 191 -5.08 -8.01 1.39
C TYR A 191 -3.88 -7.75 0.48
N CYS A 192 -2.85 -8.58 0.58
CA CYS A 192 -1.67 -8.52 -0.28
C CYS A 192 -1.77 -9.58 -1.37
N ILE A 193 -1.90 -9.14 -2.62
CA ILE A 193 -2.04 -10.05 -3.77
C ILE A 193 -0.68 -10.56 -4.25
N ASP A 194 0.32 -9.67 -4.35
CA ASP A 194 1.67 -10.05 -4.78
C ASP A 194 2.36 -10.91 -3.72
N SER A 195 2.64 -12.17 -4.03
CA SER A 195 3.28 -13.14 -3.12
C SER A 195 4.68 -12.75 -2.65
N ARG A 196 5.29 -11.72 -3.25
CA ARG A 196 6.58 -11.17 -2.79
C ARG A 196 6.44 -10.24 -1.59
N ILE A 197 5.22 -9.75 -1.29
CA ILE A 197 5.01 -8.83 -0.17
C ILE A 197 5.32 -9.51 1.18
N PRO A 198 4.81 -10.71 1.51
CA PRO A 198 5.16 -11.39 2.75
C PRO A 198 6.66 -11.70 2.87
N GLU A 199 7.32 -12.12 1.80
CA GLU A 199 8.78 -12.33 1.80
C GLU A 199 9.53 -11.04 2.10
N PHE A 200 9.15 -9.94 1.45
CA PHE A 200 9.74 -8.63 1.68
C PHE A 200 9.53 -8.18 3.13
N ILE A 201 8.31 -8.34 3.68
CA ILE A 201 8.01 -7.98 5.06
C ILE A 201 8.89 -8.78 6.03
N ALA A 202 9.02 -10.08 5.82
CA ALA A 202 9.80 -10.96 6.70
C ALA A 202 11.30 -10.63 6.68
N SER A 203 11.87 -10.37 5.51
CA SER A 203 13.32 -10.17 5.31
C SER A 203 13.79 -8.73 5.54
N ASN A 204 12.91 -7.73 5.42
CA ASN A 204 13.30 -6.34 5.46
C ASN A 204 13.63 -5.87 6.89
N SER A 205 14.84 -5.35 7.10
CA SER A 205 15.35 -4.91 8.41
C SER A 205 14.76 -3.57 8.88
N PHE A 206 14.26 -2.73 7.97
CA PHE A 206 13.66 -1.45 8.29
C PHE A 206 12.22 -1.55 8.82
N LEU A 207 11.53 -2.67 8.52
CA LEU A 207 10.17 -2.89 8.99
C LEU A 207 10.16 -3.30 10.47
N PRO A 208 9.37 -2.64 11.31
CA PRO A 208 9.29 -2.95 12.73
C PRO A 208 8.55 -4.28 12.98
N ASP A 209 8.89 -4.97 14.08
CA ASP A 209 8.32 -6.27 14.43
C ASP A 209 6.79 -6.24 14.54
N TRP A 210 6.21 -5.16 15.05
CA TRP A 210 4.76 -5.03 15.12
C TRP A 210 4.10 -5.14 13.74
N PHE A 211 4.76 -4.63 12.67
CA PHE A 211 4.24 -4.72 11.31
C PHE A 211 4.41 -6.12 10.72
N LYS A 212 5.54 -6.78 11.02
CA LYS A 212 5.79 -8.17 10.61
C LYS A 212 4.76 -9.14 11.22
N ASN A 213 4.34 -8.88 12.44
CA ASN A 213 3.37 -9.70 13.18
C ASN A 213 1.90 -9.51 12.76
N LEU A 214 1.61 -8.61 11.81
CA LEU A 214 0.25 -8.40 11.27
C LEU A 214 -0.16 -9.46 10.23
N ILE A 215 0.78 -10.23 9.70
CA ILE A 215 0.49 -11.27 8.70
C ILE A 215 -0.18 -12.46 9.39
N VAL A 216 -1.39 -12.82 8.92
CA VAL A 216 -2.21 -13.91 9.43
C VAL A 216 -2.66 -14.84 8.30
#